data_2dcf800806d430cea75f55badb941238
#
_entry.id   2dcf800806d430cea75f55badb941238
#
_cell.length_a   1.000
_cell.length_b   1.000
_cell.length_c   1.000
_cell.angle_alpha   90.00
_cell.angle_beta   90.00
_cell.angle_gamma   90.00
#
_symmetry.space_group_name_H-M   'P 1'
#
loop_
_entity.id
_entity.type
_entity.pdbx_description
1 polymer ?
#
loop_
_entity_poly.entity_id
_entity_poly.type
_entity_poly.pdbx_seq_one_letter_code
_entity_poly.pdbx_strand_id
1 'polypeptide(L)'
;EISLGLVGSEMCIRDSNEIVLPVSKLGWSHNITLMQRTKDIKARYWYMIQCLKNGWSRDFLIEAIKQDYYHSHGALASNFDTTLPEIQAKQVKETLKDPYIFDMLTFTEEYDERDIELGLVKHIEKFLVEMGAGFAFMGRQYHIEVSEKDFYIDILMYNAFMHRYLVVELKRGEFQPEYIGKLNFYCSAVDDILCREGDNPTIGLLLCQNKDQIMAEYALRDVHKPIGISDYELGQALPKDIKSGLPSIEELENKLSRDLQDIDNKE
;
A
#
# COMPACT_ATOMS: atom_id res chain seq x y z
N GLU A 1 -42.49 0.81 -6.71
CA GLU A 1 -41.46 0.03 -5.94
C GLU A 1 -40.02 0.54 -6.12
N ILE A 2 -39.74 1.37 -7.14
CA ILE A 2 -38.39 1.98 -7.34
C ILE A 2 -38.18 3.21 -6.43
N SER A 3 -39.24 3.78 -5.90
CA SER A 3 -39.20 4.99 -5.06
C SER A 3 -38.71 4.76 -3.61
N LEU A 4 -38.84 3.56 -3.07
CA LEU A 4 -38.48 3.25 -1.68
C LEU A 4 -36.97 3.10 -1.44
N GLY A 5 -36.18 2.82 -2.47
CA GLY A 5 -34.71 2.72 -2.35
C GLY A 5 -33.98 4.08 -2.29
N LEU A 6 -34.61 5.14 -2.79
CA LEU A 6 -34.08 6.51 -2.80
C LEU A 6 -34.33 7.25 -1.48
N VAL A 7 -35.46 6.96 -0.81
CA VAL A 7 -35.83 7.61 0.46
C VAL A 7 -34.88 7.21 1.61
N GLY A 8 -34.36 5.98 1.60
CA GLY A 8 -33.38 5.52 2.59
C GLY A 8 -32.00 6.17 2.45
N SER A 9 -31.61 6.57 1.24
CA SER A 9 -30.33 7.24 0.98
C SER A 9 -30.35 8.73 1.35
N GLU A 10 -31.49 9.39 1.24
CA GLU A 10 -31.62 10.80 1.61
C GLU A 10 -31.61 11.03 3.12
N MET A 11 -32.04 10.06 3.92
CA MET A 11 -32.06 10.18 5.38
C MET A 11 -30.64 10.04 5.98
N CYS A 12 -29.72 9.32 5.30
CA CYS A 12 -28.32 9.25 5.72
C CYS A 12 -27.48 10.48 5.32
N ILE A 13 -27.98 11.32 4.42
CA ILE A 13 -27.27 12.51 3.91
C ILE A 13 -27.38 13.72 4.85
N ARG A 14 -28.38 13.75 5.74
CA ARG A 14 -28.64 14.93 6.60
C ARG A 14 -27.75 15.04 7.83
N ASP A 15 -27.11 13.96 8.25
CA ASP A 15 -26.34 13.93 9.52
C ASP A 15 -24.81 13.89 9.36
N SER A 16 -24.28 13.96 8.13
CA SER A 16 -22.82 14.05 7.91
C SER A 16 -22.51 15.13 6.89
N ASN A 17 -21.97 16.25 7.35
CA ASN A 17 -21.34 17.25 6.50
C ASN A 17 -20.27 16.57 5.64
N GLU A 18 -20.43 16.68 4.30
CA GLU A 18 -19.43 16.39 3.26
C GLU A 18 -19.22 14.96 2.75
N ILE A 19 -20.16 14.05 2.80
CA ILE A 19 -20.08 12.86 1.94
C ILE A 19 -20.94 13.10 0.69
N VAL A 20 -20.36 13.70 -0.34
CA VAL A 20 -20.93 13.65 -1.69
C VAL A 20 -20.87 12.20 -2.15
N LEU A 21 -22.00 11.52 -2.17
CA LEU A 21 -22.09 10.12 -2.58
C LEU A 21 -21.47 9.94 -3.97
N PRO A 22 -20.57 8.98 -4.18
CA PRO A 22 -19.93 8.72 -5.47
C PRO A 22 -20.93 8.49 -6.61
N VAL A 23 -22.14 8.02 -6.28
CA VAL A 23 -23.25 7.77 -7.20
C VAL A 23 -23.56 8.98 -8.09
N SER A 24 -23.55 10.19 -7.53
CA SER A 24 -23.91 11.41 -8.28
C SER A 24 -22.84 11.87 -9.26
N LYS A 25 -21.59 11.43 -9.04
CA LYS A 25 -20.45 11.76 -9.88
C LYS A 25 -20.20 10.73 -11.00
N LEU A 26 -20.82 9.55 -10.91
CA LEU A 26 -20.67 8.49 -11.90
C LEU A 26 -21.77 8.57 -12.98
N GLY A 27 -21.38 8.24 -14.22
CA GLY A 27 -22.32 8.11 -15.31
C GLY A 27 -23.41 7.06 -15.02
N TRP A 28 -24.62 7.28 -15.53
CA TRP A 28 -25.78 6.40 -15.31
C TRP A 28 -25.49 4.93 -15.66
N SER A 29 -24.74 4.68 -16.74
CA SER A 29 -24.36 3.33 -17.19
C SER A 29 -23.50 2.56 -16.17
N HIS A 30 -22.61 3.24 -15.44
CA HIS A 30 -21.81 2.64 -14.36
C HIS A 30 -22.70 2.27 -13.17
N ASN A 31 -23.60 3.16 -12.77
CA ASN A 31 -24.52 2.91 -11.67
C ASN A 31 -25.42 1.70 -11.94
N ILE A 32 -26.01 1.60 -13.14
CA ILE A 32 -26.81 0.43 -13.55
C ILE A 32 -25.98 -0.86 -13.49
N THR A 33 -24.75 -0.83 -14.01
CA THR A 33 -23.85 -2.00 -14.01
C THR A 33 -23.58 -2.48 -12.59
N LEU A 34 -23.28 -1.56 -11.68
CA LEU A 34 -23.03 -1.86 -10.28
C LEU A 34 -24.26 -2.44 -9.57
N MET A 35 -25.43 -1.86 -9.83
CA MET A 35 -26.69 -2.36 -9.24
C MET A 35 -27.04 -3.77 -9.70
N GLN A 36 -26.77 -4.08 -10.97
CA GLN A 36 -27.10 -5.37 -11.56
C GLN A 36 -26.11 -6.48 -11.19
N ARG A 37 -24.81 -6.15 -11.04
CA ARG A 37 -23.74 -7.14 -10.91
C ARG A 37 -23.17 -7.29 -9.50
N THR A 38 -23.36 -6.30 -8.62
CA THR A 38 -22.81 -6.30 -7.28
C THR A 38 -23.91 -6.16 -6.24
N LYS A 39 -24.13 -7.22 -5.43
CA LYS A 39 -25.15 -7.23 -4.37
C LYS A 39 -24.67 -6.58 -3.08
N ASP A 40 -23.39 -6.79 -2.75
CA ASP A 40 -22.78 -6.22 -1.55
C ASP A 40 -22.65 -4.69 -1.71
N ILE A 41 -23.20 -3.95 -0.74
CA ILE A 41 -23.20 -2.49 -0.73
C ILE A 41 -21.78 -1.94 -0.55
N LYS A 42 -20.93 -2.61 0.26
CA LYS A 42 -19.53 -2.20 0.48
C LYS A 42 -18.71 -2.36 -0.80
N ALA A 43 -18.84 -3.50 -1.48
CA ALA A 43 -18.21 -3.74 -2.77
C ALA A 43 -18.68 -2.73 -3.82
N ARG A 44 -20.00 -2.45 -3.87
CA ARG A 44 -20.55 -1.46 -4.78
C ARG A 44 -19.98 -0.06 -4.56
N TYR A 45 -19.90 0.36 -3.30
CA TYR A 45 -19.31 1.65 -2.93
C TYR A 45 -17.83 1.71 -3.31
N TRP A 46 -17.08 0.65 -3.04
CA TRP A 46 -15.68 0.54 -3.40
C TRP A 46 -15.48 0.68 -4.93
N TYR A 47 -16.23 -0.07 -5.75
CA TYR A 47 -16.17 0.05 -7.20
C TYR A 47 -16.53 1.46 -7.70
N MET A 48 -17.47 2.17 -7.06
CA MET A 48 -17.77 3.56 -7.38
C MET A 48 -16.57 4.48 -7.16
N ILE A 49 -15.87 4.32 -6.03
CA ILE A 49 -14.66 5.07 -5.71
C ILE A 49 -13.57 4.78 -6.75
N GLN A 50 -13.34 3.51 -7.08
CA GLN A 50 -12.33 3.13 -8.08
C GLN A 50 -12.64 3.71 -9.47
N CYS A 51 -13.88 3.71 -9.89
CA CYS A 51 -14.28 4.34 -11.16
C CYS A 51 -13.97 5.84 -11.18
N LEU A 52 -14.20 6.54 -10.07
CA LEU A 52 -13.93 7.97 -9.96
C LEU A 52 -12.44 8.29 -9.89
N LYS A 53 -11.70 7.47 -9.13
CA LYS A 53 -10.27 7.66 -8.88
C LYS A 53 -9.44 7.35 -10.13
N ASN A 54 -9.78 6.28 -10.83
CA ASN A 54 -8.99 5.73 -11.94
C ASN A 54 -9.62 5.96 -13.33
N GLY A 55 -10.78 6.63 -13.41
CA GLY A 55 -11.45 6.92 -14.69
C GLY A 55 -11.93 5.66 -15.43
N TRP A 56 -12.28 4.58 -14.72
CA TRP A 56 -12.66 3.32 -15.34
C TRP A 56 -13.83 3.48 -16.31
N SER A 57 -13.70 2.89 -17.50
CA SER A 57 -14.81 2.77 -18.43
C SER A 57 -15.82 1.74 -17.92
N ARG A 58 -17.06 1.79 -18.45
CA ARG A 58 -18.09 0.79 -18.13
C ARG A 58 -17.62 -0.65 -18.41
N ASP A 59 -16.93 -0.86 -19.52
CA ASP A 59 -16.48 -2.20 -19.92
C ASP A 59 -15.37 -2.70 -19.01
N PHE A 60 -14.46 -1.83 -18.61
CA PHE A 60 -13.46 -2.15 -17.61
C PHE A 60 -14.07 -2.46 -16.24
N LEU A 61 -15.07 -1.68 -15.80
CA LEU A 61 -15.82 -1.96 -14.57
C LEU A 61 -16.49 -3.35 -14.60
N ILE A 62 -17.07 -3.74 -15.75
CA ILE A 62 -17.66 -5.07 -15.92
C ILE A 62 -16.61 -6.17 -15.73
N GLU A 63 -15.44 -5.98 -16.31
CA GLU A 63 -14.34 -6.96 -16.19
C GLU A 63 -13.79 -7.01 -14.77
N ALA A 64 -13.60 -5.87 -14.13
CA ALA A 64 -13.15 -5.77 -12.74
C ALA A 64 -14.13 -6.46 -11.76
N ILE A 65 -15.44 -6.35 -12.00
CA ILE A 65 -16.46 -7.08 -11.21
C ILE A 65 -16.40 -8.58 -11.46
N LYS A 66 -16.21 -9.03 -12.71
CA LYS A 66 -16.08 -10.46 -13.03
C LYS A 66 -14.85 -11.10 -12.39
N GLN A 67 -13.75 -10.36 -12.34
CA GLN A 67 -12.49 -10.79 -11.72
C GLN A 67 -12.46 -10.56 -10.22
N ASP A 68 -13.57 -10.07 -9.65
CA ASP A 68 -13.75 -9.85 -8.21
C ASP A 68 -12.68 -8.95 -7.58
N TYR A 69 -12.41 -7.82 -8.21
CA TYR A 69 -11.41 -6.84 -7.74
C TYR A 69 -11.67 -6.36 -6.31
N TYR A 70 -12.93 -6.33 -5.86
CA TYR A 70 -13.25 -5.93 -4.49
C TYR A 70 -12.65 -6.86 -3.45
N HIS A 71 -12.75 -8.17 -3.64
CA HIS A 71 -12.17 -9.14 -2.70
C HIS A 71 -10.68 -9.37 -2.93
N SER A 72 -10.18 -9.09 -4.13
CA SER A 72 -8.74 -9.07 -4.42
C SER A 72 -8.07 -7.74 -4.05
N HIS A 73 -8.84 -6.68 -3.79
CA HIS A 73 -8.32 -5.40 -3.30
C HIS A 73 -7.72 -5.58 -1.92
N GLY A 74 -6.44 -5.25 -1.80
CA GLY A 74 -5.64 -5.60 -0.63
C GLY A 74 -5.04 -7.00 -0.67
N ALA A 75 -5.30 -7.77 -1.73
CA ALA A 75 -4.55 -8.99 -1.99
C ALA A 75 -3.27 -8.64 -2.76
N LEU A 76 -2.14 -8.98 -2.18
CA LEU A 76 -0.83 -8.82 -2.78
C LEU A 76 -0.78 -9.50 -4.15
N ALA A 77 -0.54 -8.75 -5.23
CA ALA A 77 -0.29 -9.35 -6.53
C ALA A 77 1.01 -10.15 -6.45
N SER A 78 0.97 -11.46 -6.65
CA SER A 78 2.14 -12.31 -6.45
C SER A 78 2.06 -13.60 -7.26
N ASN A 79 3.23 -14.22 -7.48
CA ASN A 79 3.37 -15.56 -8.05
C ASN A 79 3.70 -16.63 -6.99
N PHE A 80 3.43 -16.36 -5.71
CA PHE A 80 3.83 -17.24 -4.61
C PHE A 80 3.22 -18.65 -4.72
N ASP A 81 1.97 -18.77 -5.19
CA ASP A 81 1.31 -20.07 -5.35
C ASP A 81 1.98 -20.98 -6.39
N THR A 82 2.68 -20.39 -7.35
CA THR A 82 3.37 -21.14 -8.41
C THR A 82 4.86 -21.32 -8.15
N THR A 83 5.45 -20.50 -7.28
CA THR A 83 6.91 -20.48 -7.04
C THR A 83 7.33 -21.01 -5.67
N LEU A 84 6.39 -21.16 -4.74
CA LEU A 84 6.64 -21.65 -3.39
C LEU A 84 5.76 -22.88 -3.09
N PRO A 85 6.20 -23.77 -2.18
CA PRO A 85 5.33 -24.78 -1.60
C PRO A 85 4.10 -24.16 -0.94
N GLU A 86 2.94 -24.81 -1.01
CA GLU A 86 1.65 -24.28 -0.55
C GLU A 86 1.66 -23.66 0.85
N ILE A 87 2.29 -24.35 1.82
CA ILE A 87 2.39 -23.85 3.21
C ILE A 87 3.21 -22.56 3.27
N GLN A 88 4.33 -22.50 2.52
CA GLN A 88 5.18 -21.32 2.48
C GLN A 88 4.50 -20.16 1.73
N ALA A 89 3.82 -20.44 0.62
CA ALA A 89 3.06 -19.42 -0.12
C ALA A 89 2.00 -18.78 0.76
N LYS A 90 1.26 -19.57 1.53
CA LYS A 90 0.28 -19.08 2.49
C LYS A 90 0.92 -18.21 3.58
N GLN A 91 2.00 -18.69 4.19
CA GLN A 91 2.73 -17.96 5.24
C GLN A 91 3.24 -16.61 4.74
N VAL A 92 3.81 -16.55 3.54
CA VAL A 92 4.29 -15.30 2.92
C VAL A 92 3.14 -14.34 2.67
N LYS A 93 2.02 -14.81 2.11
CA LYS A 93 0.83 -13.98 1.86
C LYS A 93 0.20 -13.43 3.14
N GLU A 94 0.24 -14.19 4.23
CA GLU A 94 -0.26 -13.73 5.54
C GLU A 94 0.70 -12.73 6.21
N THR A 95 1.96 -12.73 5.83
CA THR A 95 3.01 -11.87 6.42
C THR A 95 3.13 -10.54 5.68
N LEU A 96 3.07 -10.57 4.34
CA LEU A 96 3.19 -9.36 3.52
C LEU A 96 1.84 -8.66 3.40
N LYS A 97 1.89 -7.33 3.34
CA LYS A 97 0.70 -6.47 3.29
C LYS A 97 0.47 -5.89 1.90
N ASP A 98 -0.75 -5.42 1.68
CA ASP A 98 -1.14 -4.64 0.52
C ASP A 98 -2.41 -3.81 0.83
N PRO A 99 -2.32 -2.48 0.94
CA PRO A 99 -1.10 -1.67 0.85
C PRO A 99 -0.26 -1.65 2.14
N TYR A 100 0.98 -1.17 2.03
CA TYR A 100 1.77 -0.73 3.16
C TYR A 100 1.44 0.73 3.51
N ILE A 101 1.32 1.05 4.80
CA ILE A 101 0.99 2.40 5.27
C ILE A 101 2.21 3.04 5.92
N PHE A 102 2.85 3.96 5.21
CA PHE A 102 3.99 4.73 5.70
C PHE A 102 3.56 6.11 6.19
N ASP A 103 2.66 6.14 7.19
CA ASP A 103 2.10 7.37 7.77
C ASP A 103 3.16 8.27 8.41
N MET A 104 4.31 7.69 8.80
CA MET A 104 5.45 8.41 9.34
C MET A 104 6.20 9.23 8.29
N LEU A 105 5.96 8.99 6.99
CA LEU A 105 6.58 9.71 5.89
C LEU A 105 5.61 10.77 5.36
N THR A 106 5.97 12.03 5.56
CA THR A 106 5.21 13.18 5.06
C THR A 106 6.15 14.07 4.26
N PHE A 107 5.91 14.19 2.97
CA PHE A 107 6.69 15.07 2.09
C PHE A 107 5.85 16.31 1.75
N THR A 108 6.45 17.48 1.90
CA THR A 108 5.81 18.78 1.59
C THR A 108 6.26 19.35 0.25
N GLU A 109 7.28 18.77 -0.35
CA GLU A 109 7.92 19.18 -1.60
C GLU A 109 8.04 17.95 -2.52
N GLU A 110 8.57 18.14 -3.72
CA GLU A 110 8.90 17.01 -4.59
C GLU A 110 9.92 16.10 -3.90
N TYR A 111 9.67 14.80 -3.96
CA TYR A 111 10.52 13.77 -3.36
C TYR A 111 10.79 12.67 -4.40
N ASP A 112 11.84 11.93 -4.21
CA ASP A 112 12.22 10.77 -5.03
C ASP A 112 12.23 9.46 -4.23
N GLU A 113 12.61 8.37 -4.87
CA GLU A 113 12.69 7.03 -4.25
C GLU A 113 13.70 7.02 -3.09
N ARG A 114 14.81 7.75 -3.24
CA ARG A 114 15.85 7.86 -2.21
C ARG A 114 15.37 8.58 -0.96
N ASP A 115 14.49 9.59 -1.11
CA ASP A 115 13.90 10.29 0.01
C ASP A 115 12.98 9.36 0.81
N ILE A 116 12.22 8.50 0.13
CA ILE A 116 11.41 7.46 0.78
C ILE A 116 12.31 6.50 1.56
N GLU A 117 13.36 5.95 0.93
CA GLU A 117 14.30 5.05 1.58
C GLU A 117 14.93 5.68 2.84
N LEU A 118 15.41 6.92 2.73
CA LEU A 118 15.99 7.65 3.86
C LEU A 118 14.97 7.87 4.98
N GLY A 119 13.75 8.21 4.62
CA GLY A 119 12.65 8.38 5.55
C GLY A 119 12.31 7.08 6.31
N LEU A 120 12.25 5.94 5.61
CA LEU A 120 12.00 4.64 6.22
C LEU A 120 13.10 4.27 7.22
N VAL A 121 14.37 4.49 6.86
CA VAL A 121 15.49 4.20 7.76
C VAL A 121 15.51 5.17 8.96
N LYS A 122 15.18 6.44 8.75
CA LYS A 122 15.06 7.43 9.84
C LYS A 122 13.98 7.03 10.86
N HIS A 123 12.94 6.36 10.40
CA HIS A 123 11.83 5.86 11.21
C HIS A 123 11.82 4.33 11.29
N ILE A 124 13.01 3.72 11.43
CA ILE A 124 13.20 2.26 11.29
C ILE A 124 12.29 1.44 12.21
N GLU A 125 12.01 1.89 13.42
CA GLU A 125 11.13 1.19 14.35
C GLU A 125 9.72 1.08 13.78
N LYS A 126 9.16 2.19 13.29
CA LYS A 126 7.83 2.21 12.67
C LYS A 126 7.80 1.41 11.37
N PHE A 127 8.86 1.50 10.57
CA PHE A 127 9.00 0.71 9.35
C PHE A 127 8.99 -0.79 9.65
N LEU A 128 9.75 -1.26 10.65
CA LEU A 128 9.77 -2.66 11.05
C LEU A 128 8.41 -3.14 11.61
N VAL A 129 7.71 -2.29 12.35
CA VAL A 129 6.34 -2.58 12.80
C VAL A 129 5.39 -2.72 11.60
N GLU A 130 5.51 -1.84 10.62
CA GLU A 130 4.68 -1.91 9.41
C GLU A 130 5.00 -3.14 8.55
N MET A 131 6.27 -3.53 8.43
CA MET A 131 6.69 -4.76 7.74
C MET A 131 6.12 -6.02 8.39
N GLY A 132 5.94 -6.02 9.71
CA GLY A 132 5.38 -7.15 10.45
C GLY A 132 6.40 -7.95 11.24
N ALA A 133 5.92 -9.04 11.87
CA ALA A 133 6.72 -9.82 12.80
C ALA A 133 7.85 -10.61 12.10
N GLY A 134 8.96 -10.71 12.79
CA GLY A 134 10.11 -11.52 12.38
C GLY A 134 11.06 -10.87 11.40
N PHE A 135 10.75 -9.67 10.89
CA PHE A 135 11.65 -8.97 9.98
C PHE A 135 12.79 -8.26 10.72
N ALA A 136 14.01 -8.45 10.23
CA ALA A 136 15.22 -7.76 10.62
C ALA A 136 15.73 -6.93 9.44
N PHE A 137 16.10 -5.68 9.69
CA PHE A 137 16.71 -4.81 8.70
C PHE A 137 18.18 -5.17 8.50
N MET A 138 18.57 -5.53 7.28
CA MET A 138 19.94 -5.90 6.92
C MET A 138 20.72 -4.71 6.33
N GLY A 139 20.04 -3.83 5.62
CA GLY A 139 20.68 -2.63 5.06
C GLY A 139 19.81 -1.92 4.02
N ARG A 140 20.16 -0.64 3.79
CA ARG A 140 19.67 0.20 2.70
C ARG A 140 20.78 0.36 1.67
N GLN A 141 20.42 0.43 0.39
CA GLN A 141 21.37 0.46 -0.72
C GLN A 141 22.44 -0.63 -0.51
N TYR A 142 21.91 -1.85 -0.25
CA TYR A 142 22.76 -2.97 0.10
C TYR A 142 23.59 -3.39 -1.10
N HIS A 143 24.90 -3.25 -0.98
CA HIS A 143 25.85 -3.55 -2.04
C HIS A 143 26.00 -5.06 -2.27
N ILE A 144 25.89 -5.49 -3.51
CA ILE A 144 26.24 -6.81 -4.00
C ILE A 144 27.10 -6.70 -5.25
N GLU A 145 28.07 -7.58 -5.40
CA GLU A 145 28.92 -7.66 -6.59
C GLU A 145 28.59 -8.92 -7.38
N VAL A 146 28.32 -8.76 -8.67
CA VAL A 146 28.07 -9.87 -9.61
C VAL A 146 28.88 -9.64 -10.88
N SER A 147 29.77 -10.57 -11.21
CA SER A 147 30.64 -10.48 -12.40
C SER A 147 31.40 -9.14 -12.49
N GLU A 148 32.05 -8.76 -11.40
CA GLU A 148 32.85 -7.51 -11.30
C GLU A 148 32.04 -6.22 -11.52
N LYS A 149 30.73 -6.29 -11.33
CA LYS A 149 29.82 -5.14 -11.37
C LYS A 149 29.11 -4.95 -10.06
N ASP A 150 29.03 -3.69 -9.65
CA ASP A 150 28.37 -3.27 -8.44
C ASP A 150 26.86 -3.08 -8.65
N PHE A 151 26.08 -3.63 -7.75
CA PHE A 151 24.62 -3.45 -7.71
C PHE A 151 24.20 -3.06 -6.29
N TYR A 152 23.09 -2.34 -6.21
CA TYR A 152 22.58 -1.82 -4.94
C TYR A 152 21.09 -2.15 -4.82
N ILE A 153 20.75 -2.87 -3.76
CA ILE A 153 19.37 -3.22 -3.38
C ILE A 153 18.83 -2.10 -2.51
N ASP A 154 17.68 -1.55 -2.83
CA ASP A 154 17.10 -0.42 -2.10
C ASP A 154 16.99 -0.72 -0.60
N ILE A 155 16.32 -1.82 -0.23
CA ILE A 155 16.27 -2.31 1.15
C ILE A 155 16.41 -3.84 1.15
N LEU A 156 17.32 -4.36 1.95
CA LEU A 156 17.46 -5.79 2.23
C LEU A 156 17.00 -6.08 3.65
N MET A 157 16.18 -7.10 3.81
CA MET A 157 15.69 -7.59 5.10
C MET A 157 15.85 -9.11 5.20
N TYR A 158 15.80 -9.63 6.42
CA TYR A 158 15.74 -11.07 6.68
C TYR A 158 14.56 -11.37 7.60
N ASN A 159 13.76 -12.38 7.27
CA ASN A 159 12.68 -12.82 8.14
C ASN A 159 13.10 -14.09 8.89
N ALA A 160 13.27 -13.95 10.23
CA ALA A 160 13.74 -15.02 11.09
C ALA A 160 12.75 -16.18 11.25
N PHE A 161 11.44 -15.94 11.07
CA PHE A 161 10.42 -17.01 11.17
C PHE A 161 10.32 -17.83 9.90
N MET A 162 10.52 -17.20 8.76
CA MET A 162 10.47 -17.84 7.45
C MET A 162 11.84 -18.32 6.96
N HIS A 163 12.94 -17.99 7.69
CA HIS A 163 14.31 -18.28 7.30
C HIS A 163 14.62 -17.90 5.86
N ARG A 164 14.41 -16.61 5.51
CA ARG A 164 14.64 -16.11 4.15
C ARG A 164 14.89 -14.62 4.09
N TYR A 165 15.60 -14.23 3.06
CA TYR A 165 15.77 -12.83 2.73
C TYR A 165 14.53 -12.26 2.04
N LEU A 166 14.32 -10.95 2.22
CA LEU A 166 13.34 -10.14 1.50
C LEU A 166 14.10 -8.98 0.83
N VAL A 167 14.08 -8.97 -0.48
CA VAL A 167 14.57 -7.86 -1.30
C VAL A 167 13.40 -6.91 -1.56
N VAL A 168 13.50 -5.69 -1.05
CA VAL A 168 12.48 -4.65 -1.28
C VAL A 168 13.03 -3.65 -2.28
N GLU A 169 12.32 -3.45 -3.37
CA GLU A 169 12.56 -2.42 -4.38
C GLU A 169 11.46 -1.39 -4.30
N LEU A 170 11.83 -0.11 -4.17
CA LEU A 170 10.90 1.02 -4.08
C LEU A 170 10.78 1.70 -5.44
N LYS A 171 9.56 2.04 -5.83
CA LYS A 171 9.28 2.82 -7.03
C LYS A 171 8.30 3.93 -6.72
N ARG A 172 8.67 5.14 -7.08
CA ARG A 172 7.76 6.27 -7.06
C ARG A 172 6.85 6.22 -8.29
N GLY A 173 5.54 6.28 -8.07
CA GLY A 173 4.55 6.28 -9.14
C GLY A 173 3.95 4.91 -9.43
N GLU A 174 3.47 4.72 -10.64
CA GLU A 174 2.75 3.53 -11.06
C GLU A 174 3.69 2.35 -11.34
N PHE A 175 3.17 1.14 -11.12
CA PHE A 175 3.86 -0.10 -11.49
C PHE A 175 4.18 -0.16 -12.98
N GLN A 176 5.39 -0.62 -13.30
CA GLN A 176 5.81 -0.93 -14.67
C GLN A 176 6.42 -2.34 -14.73
N PRO A 177 6.09 -3.14 -15.77
CA PRO A 177 6.55 -4.53 -15.89
C PRO A 177 8.07 -4.70 -15.87
N GLU A 178 8.81 -3.68 -16.34
CA GLU A 178 10.28 -3.69 -16.39
C GLU A 178 10.94 -3.82 -15.02
N TYR A 179 10.27 -3.39 -13.94
CA TYR A 179 10.82 -3.45 -12.58
C TYR A 179 11.02 -4.89 -12.10
N ILE A 180 10.20 -5.82 -12.62
CA ILE A 180 10.26 -7.24 -12.25
C ILE A 180 11.58 -7.88 -12.66
N GLY A 181 12.15 -7.50 -13.81
CA GLY A 181 13.43 -8.03 -14.28
C GLY A 181 14.58 -7.73 -13.31
N LYS A 182 14.67 -6.49 -12.81
CA LYS A 182 15.65 -6.05 -11.82
C LYS A 182 15.48 -6.81 -10.50
N LEU A 183 14.25 -6.89 -10.00
CA LEU A 183 13.94 -7.54 -8.74
C LEU A 183 14.22 -9.05 -8.79
N ASN A 184 13.85 -9.73 -9.91
CA ASN A 184 14.16 -11.14 -10.13
C ASN A 184 15.66 -11.42 -10.14
N PHE A 185 16.46 -10.54 -10.77
CA PHE A 185 17.91 -10.62 -10.74
C PHE A 185 18.46 -10.47 -9.31
N TYR A 186 17.97 -9.51 -8.53
CA TYR A 186 18.41 -9.31 -7.15
C TYR A 186 18.06 -10.51 -6.26
N CYS A 187 16.88 -11.08 -6.39
CA CYS A 187 16.53 -12.30 -5.64
C CYS A 187 17.47 -13.45 -5.95
N SER A 188 17.86 -13.62 -7.23
CA SER A 188 18.82 -14.65 -7.63
C SER A 188 20.20 -14.42 -7.06
N ALA A 189 20.70 -13.17 -7.13
CA ALA A 189 22.00 -12.81 -6.59
C ALA A 189 22.08 -12.97 -5.06
N VAL A 190 21.01 -12.60 -4.35
CA VAL A 190 20.93 -12.78 -2.87
C VAL A 190 20.92 -14.26 -2.53
N ASP A 191 20.19 -15.11 -3.25
CA ASP A 191 20.20 -16.56 -3.03
C ASP A 191 21.61 -17.14 -3.18
N ASP A 192 22.36 -16.70 -4.20
CA ASP A 192 23.70 -17.25 -4.47
C ASP A 192 24.76 -16.68 -3.52
N ILE A 193 24.67 -15.42 -3.11
CA ILE A 193 25.73 -14.73 -2.37
C ILE A 193 25.51 -14.78 -0.84
N LEU A 194 24.28 -14.61 -0.38
CA LEU A 194 23.96 -14.39 1.03
C LEU A 194 23.31 -15.58 1.71
N CYS A 195 22.46 -16.34 1.01
CA CYS A 195 21.76 -17.47 1.61
C CYS A 195 22.72 -18.55 2.11
N ARG A 196 22.34 -19.17 3.21
CA ARG A 196 23.10 -20.25 3.86
C ARG A 196 22.27 -21.52 3.85
N GLU A 197 22.91 -22.64 4.22
CA GLU A 197 22.22 -23.90 4.42
C GLU A 197 21.12 -23.73 5.47
N GLY A 198 19.89 -24.08 5.10
CA GLY A 198 18.68 -23.90 5.92
C GLY A 198 17.86 -22.66 5.58
N ASP A 199 18.37 -21.73 4.77
CA ASP A 199 17.58 -20.61 4.27
C ASP A 199 16.64 -21.08 3.13
N ASN A 200 15.44 -20.51 3.14
CA ASN A 200 14.47 -20.66 2.07
C ASN A 200 14.76 -19.64 0.94
N PRO A 201 14.25 -19.87 -0.28
CA PRO A 201 14.44 -18.92 -1.38
C PRO A 201 14.04 -17.50 -1.04
N THR A 202 14.84 -16.54 -1.47
CA THR A 202 14.63 -15.10 -1.29
C THR A 202 13.32 -14.66 -1.95
N ILE A 203 12.58 -13.79 -1.27
CA ILE A 203 11.38 -13.15 -1.80
C ILE A 203 11.71 -11.76 -2.29
N GLY A 204 11.18 -11.38 -3.46
CA GLY A 204 11.14 -10.00 -3.93
C GLY A 204 9.84 -9.33 -3.54
N LEU A 205 9.92 -8.09 -3.06
CA LEU A 205 8.78 -7.21 -2.82
C LEU A 205 8.99 -5.90 -3.56
N LEU A 206 8.16 -5.66 -4.57
CA LEU A 206 8.10 -4.37 -5.25
C LEU A 206 7.04 -3.50 -4.57
N LEU A 207 7.45 -2.33 -4.11
CA LEU A 207 6.57 -1.31 -3.54
C LEU A 207 6.41 -0.17 -4.53
N CYS A 208 5.18 0.15 -4.95
CA CYS A 208 4.84 1.26 -5.83
C CYS A 208 3.65 2.05 -5.27
N GLN A 209 3.40 3.26 -5.77
CA GLN A 209 2.27 4.07 -5.28
C GLN A 209 0.93 3.58 -5.80
N ASN A 210 0.93 2.94 -6.95
CA ASN A 210 -0.27 2.40 -7.56
C ASN A 210 0.09 1.26 -8.52
N LYS A 211 -0.68 0.17 -8.50
CA LYS A 211 -0.52 -0.95 -9.43
C LYS A 211 -1.83 -1.25 -10.16
N ASP A 212 -1.72 -1.57 -11.43
CA ASP A 212 -2.78 -2.26 -12.13
C ASP A 212 -2.63 -3.76 -11.88
N GLN A 213 -3.66 -4.36 -11.30
CA GLN A 213 -3.64 -5.77 -10.89
C GLN A 213 -3.43 -6.72 -12.07
N ILE A 214 -4.07 -6.46 -13.20
CA ILE A 214 -3.95 -7.30 -14.40
C ILE A 214 -2.53 -7.21 -14.96
N MET A 215 -1.99 -6.00 -15.06
CA MET A 215 -0.62 -5.79 -15.54
C MET A 215 0.39 -6.48 -14.64
N ALA A 216 0.21 -6.40 -13.31
CA ALA A 216 1.04 -7.07 -12.33
C ALA A 216 0.99 -8.61 -12.48
N GLU A 217 -0.20 -9.19 -12.64
CA GLU A 217 -0.36 -10.63 -12.88
C GLU A 217 0.29 -11.09 -14.18
N TYR A 218 0.16 -10.33 -15.28
CA TYR A 218 0.85 -10.64 -16.53
C TYR A 218 2.37 -10.57 -16.39
N ALA A 219 2.89 -9.56 -15.70
CA ALA A 219 4.33 -9.40 -15.49
C ALA A 219 4.94 -10.52 -14.63
N LEU A 220 4.15 -11.13 -13.74
CA LEU A 220 4.61 -12.19 -12.85
C LEU A 220 4.46 -13.62 -13.44
N ARG A 221 3.74 -13.78 -14.56
CA ARG A 221 3.32 -15.09 -15.08
C ARG A 221 4.46 -16.08 -15.31
N ASP A 222 5.57 -15.62 -15.90
CA ASP A 222 6.71 -16.45 -16.28
C ASP A 222 7.95 -16.19 -15.43
N VAL A 223 7.76 -15.59 -14.25
CA VAL A 223 8.84 -15.30 -13.30
C VAL A 223 9.01 -16.47 -12.33
N HIS A 224 10.24 -16.96 -12.21
CA HIS A 224 10.55 -18.15 -11.40
C HIS A 224 10.88 -17.84 -9.94
N LYS A 225 11.34 -16.62 -9.63
CA LYS A 225 11.56 -16.19 -8.24
C LYS A 225 10.25 -15.75 -7.60
N PRO A 226 10.04 -16.03 -6.31
CA PRO A 226 8.83 -15.61 -5.61
C PRO A 226 8.83 -14.08 -5.45
N ILE A 227 7.92 -13.41 -6.15
CA ILE A 227 7.80 -11.95 -6.15
C ILE A 227 6.37 -11.53 -5.81
N GLY A 228 6.26 -10.52 -4.94
CA GLY A 228 5.04 -9.80 -4.66
C GLY A 228 5.13 -8.34 -5.08
N ILE A 229 4.00 -7.78 -5.47
CA ILE A 229 3.86 -6.36 -5.81
C ILE A 229 2.78 -5.76 -4.91
N SER A 230 3.14 -4.76 -4.13
CA SER A 230 2.24 -4.06 -3.23
C SER A 230 2.22 -2.57 -3.49
N ASP A 231 1.08 -1.97 -3.24
CA ASP A 231 0.98 -0.53 -3.15
C ASP A 231 1.51 -0.03 -1.81
N TYR A 232 1.94 1.23 -1.74
CA TYR A 232 2.19 1.91 -0.48
C TYR A 232 1.50 3.27 -0.45
N GLU A 233 1.09 3.67 0.75
CA GLU A 233 0.53 4.99 1.03
C GLU A 233 1.47 5.76 1.95
N LEU A 234 1.63 7.06 1.66
CA LEU A 234 2.42 7.98 2.48
C LEU A 234 1.48 8.79 3.38
N GLY A 235 1.98 9.24 4.52
CA GLY A 235 1.27 10.17 5.36
C GLY A 235 0.90 11.43 4.61
N GLN A 236 -0.35 11.89 4.75
CA GLN A 236 -0.79 13.15 4.13
C GLN A 236 -0.12 14.33 4.82
N ALA A 237 0.60 15.15 4.05
CA ALA A 237 1.06 16.42 4.55
C ALA A 237 -0.14 17.32 4.82
N LEU A 238 -0.27 17.82 6.06
CA LEU A 238 -1.26 18.86 6.35
C LEU A 238 -0.99 20.07 5.44
N PRO A 239 -2.03 20.60 4.77
CA PRO A 239 -1.91 21.82 3.98
C PRO A 239 -1.19 22.93 4.77
N LYS A 240 -0.33 23.71 4.11
CA LYS A 240 0.46 24.77 4.77
C LYS A 240 -0.45 25.75 5.54
N ASP A 241 -1.64 26.01 5.02
CA ASP A 241 -2.65 26.88 5.60
C ASP A 241 -3.21 26.35 6.95
N ILE A 242 -3.29 25.03 7.12
CA ILE A 242 -3.71 24.41 8.39
C ILE A 242 -2.56 24.40 9.40
N LYS A 243 -1.30 24.18 8.95
CA LYS A 243 -0.13 24.25 9.84
C LYS A 243 0.06 25.65 10.44
N SER A 244 -0.25 26.70 9.68
CA SER A 244 -0.18 28.09 10.18
C SER A 244 -1.32 28.48 11.13
N GLY A 245 -2.40 27.71 11.13
CA GLY A 245 -3.56 27.93 12.01
C GLY A 245 -3.62 27.03 13.25
N LEU A 246 -2.73 26.04 13.35
CA LEU A 246 -2.65 25.20 14.56
C LEU A 246 -1.77 25.90 15.60
N PRO A 247 -2.26 26.06 16.85
CA PRO A 247 -1.45 26.63 17.92
C PRO A 247 -0.21 25.78 18.16
N SER A 248 0.92 26.41 18.42
CA SER A 248 2.15 25.72 18.81
C SER A 248 1.96 24.96 20.13
N ILE A 249 2.82 23.98 20.40
CA ILE A 249 2.79 23.24 21.67
C ILE A 249 2.91 24.21 22.84
N GLU A 250 3.76 25.22 22.74
CA GLU A 250 3.93 26.28 23.75
C GLU A 250 2.66 27.11 23.95
N GLU A 251 1.92 27.41 22.87
CA GLU A 251 0.64 28.13 22.96
C GLU A 251 -0.45 27.29 23.62
N LEU A 252 -0.48 25.96 23.33
CA LEU A 252 -1.38 25.01 23.97
C LEU A 252 -1.06 24.83 25.46
N GLU A 253 0.21 24.69 25.82
CA GLU A 253 0.67 24.59 27.21
C GLU A 253 0.36 25.86 28.00
N ASN A 254 0.60 27.06 27.41
CA ASN A 254 0.26 28.32 28.01
C ASN A 254 -1.25 28.50 28.20
N LYS A 255 -2.07 28.01 27.27
CA LYS A 255 -3.53 28.09 27.38
C LYS A 255 -4.05 27.15 28.46
N LEU A 256 -3.57 25.91 28.48
CA LEU A 256 -3.89 24.95 29.52
C LEU A 256 -3.48 25.43 30.93
N SER A 257 -2.31 26.04 31.05
CA SER A 257 -1.82 26.59 32.33
C SER A 257 -2.68 27.75 32.84
N ARG A 258 -3.19 28.59 31.94
CA ARG A 258 -4.12 29.70 32.29
C ARG A 258 -5.49 29.13 32.72
N ASP A 259 -6.02 28.18 31.96
CA ASP A 259 -7.31 27.57 32.26
C ASP A 259 -7.29 26.84 33.63
N LEU A 260 -6.17 26.20 33.99
CA LEU A 260 -5.96 25.59 35.30
C LEU A 260 -5.89 26.63 36.45
N GLN A 261 -5.19 27.77 36.25
CA GLN A 261 -5.14 28.86 37.23
C GLN A 261 -6.49 29.54 37.45
N ASP A 262 -7.31 29.65 36.40
CA ASP A 262 -8.66 30.20 36.50
C ASP A 262 -9.64 29.26 37.22
N ILE A 263 -9.37 28.00 37.27
CA ILE A 263 -10.15 26.99 38.05
C ILE A 263 -9.76 27.10 39.52
N ASP A 264 -8.48 27.14 39.85
CA ASP A 264 -8.00 27.24 41.26
C ASP A 264 -8.37 28.61 41.92
N ASN A 265 -8.62 29.65 41.16
CA ASN A 265 -9.05 30.98 41.68
C ASN A 265 -10.58 31.11 41.86
N LYS A 266 -11.34 30.05 41.51
CA LYS A 266 -12.81 30.03 41.65
C LYS A 266 -13.32 29.10 42.77
N GLU A 267 -12.44 28.45 43.50
CA GLU A 267 -12.71 27.78 44.80
C GLU A 267 -12.30 28.74 45.94
#